data_690c4a0759a36dd9e44ccf0174f9845a
#
_entry.id   690c4a0759a36dd9e44ccf0174f9845a
#
_cell.length_a   1.000
_cell.length_b   1.000
_cell.length_c   1.000
_cell.angle_alpha   90.00
_cell.angle_beta   90.00
_cell.angle_gamma   90.00
#
_symmetry.space_group_name_H-M   'P 1'
#
loop_
_entity.id
_entity.type
_entity.pdbx_description
1 polymer ?
#
loop_
_entity_poly.entity_id
_entity_poly.type
_entity_poly.pdbx_seq_one_letter_code
_entity_poly.pdbx_strand_id
1 'polypeptide(L)'
;MPISMDYISTKEYAEAHGVAERTVRNYCTQGKIAGAQLVGKTWSVPADAPLPLRKNAKNKISPLLKTLHEQKEYGIKGGIYHRTQIDLTYNSNHIEGSRLTKEQTRYIFETNTIGITDTAVKVDDIIETTNHFRCIDFIIEHAKEPLTESMIKQLHLLLKSGTSDASKSWFAVGEYKRLPNEVGGMETTSPQKVGLELRALLKEYRSKNTILFEDILDFHQRFESIHPFQDGNGRVGRLIMFKECLNHNIVPFIITDELKMF
;
A
#
# COMPACT_ATOMS: atom_id res chain seq x y z
N MET A 1 1.38 3.72 50.99
CA MET A 1 1.71 2.29 51.03
C MET A 1 2.45 1.98 49.72
N PRO A 2 3.63 1.33 49.77
CA PRO A 2 4.31 0.93 48.53
C PRO A 2 3.47 -0.14 47.83
N ILE A 3 3.17 0.06 46.56
CA ILE A 3 2.49 -0.92 45.70
C ILE A 3 3.46 -2.11 45.59
N SER A 4 3.07 -3.26 46.15
CA SER A 4 3.83 -4.51 46.00
C SER A 4 3.76 -4.87 44.50
N MET A 5 4.88 -4.72 43.79
CA MET A 5 4.99 -5.22 42.43
C MET A 5 5.07 -6.75 42.49
N ASP A 6 4.10 -7.43 41.92
CA ASP A 6 4.12 -8.89 41.76
C ASP A 6 5.13 -9.27 40.66
N TYR A 7 6.11 -10.09 41.05
CA TYR A 7 7.12 -10.62 40.16
C TYR A 7 6.80 -12.06 39.77
N ILE A 8 6.88 -12.36 38.48
CA ILE A 8 6.64 -13.69 37.90
C ILE A 8 7.90 -14.21 37.19
N SER A 9 7.93 -15.50 36.93
CA SER A 9 9.04 -16.13 36.20
C SER A 9 9.02 -15.75 34.71
N THR A 10 10.18 -15.87 34.03
CA THR A 10 10.26 -15.68 32.57
C THR A 10 9.33 -16.61 31.80
N LYS A 11 9.04 -17.81 32.36
CA LYS A 11 8.12 -18.78 31.77
C LYS A 11 6.68 -18.30 31.84
N GLU A 12 6.21 -17.92 33.01
CA GLU A 12 4.86 -17.39 33.23
C GLU A 12 4.61 -16.12 32.41
N TYR A 13 5.59 -15.21 32.37
CA TYR A 13 5.51 -14.01 31.56
C TYR A 13 5.45 -14.34 30.05
N ALA A 14 6.21 -15.34 29.59
CA ALA A 14 6.20 -15.80 28.20
C ALA A 14 4.83 -16.40 27.79
N GLU A 15 4.24 -17.21 28.68
CA GLU A 15 2.92 -17.79 28.49
C GLU A 15 1.83 -16.72 28.44
N ALA A 16 1.85 -15.75 29.37
CA ALA A 16 0.90 -14.64 29.40
C ALA A 16 0.92 -13.76 28.14
N HIS A 17 2.09 -13.64 27.48
CA HIS A 17 2.25 -12.80 26.29
C HIS A 17 2.36 -13.58 24.97
N GLY A 18 2.18 -14.89 24.98
CA GLY A 18 2.21 -15.73 23.78
C GLY A 18 3.58 -15.76 23.06
N VAL A 19 4.68 -15.66 23.79
CA VAL A 19 6.05 -15.65 23.23
C VAL A 19 6.90 -16.78 23.81
N ALA A 20 7.98 -17.16 23.12
CA ALA A 20 8.91 -18.15 23.64
C ALA A 20 9.69 -17.61 24.86
N GLU A 21 9.87 -18.40 25.91
CA GLU A 21 10.65 -18.03 27.11
C GLU A 21 12.06 -17.51 26.79
N ARG A 22 12.73 -18.10 25.80
CA ARG A 22 14.03 -17.62 25.29
C ARG A 22 13.97 -16.16 24.84
N THR A 23 12.86 -15.71 24.26
CA THR A 23 12.68 -14.31 23.84
C THR A 23 12.62 -13.39 25.05
N VAL A 24 11.88 -13.80 26.11
CA VAL A 24 11.79 -13.04 27.38
C VAL A 24 13.15 -12.92 28.04
N ARG A 25 13.88 -14.01 28.17
CA ARG A 25 15.26 -13.99 28.72
C ARG A 25 16.19 -13.06 27.97
N ASN A 26 16.13 -13.06 26.63
CA ASN A 26 16.90 -12.14 25.81
C ASN A 26 16.51 -10.67 26.05
N TYR A 27 15.22 -10.38 26.24
CA TYR A 27 14.76 -9.03 26.57
C TYR A 27 15.22 -8.58 27.95
N CYS A 28 15.21 -9.47 28.94
CA CYS A 28 15.75 -9.19 30.28
C CYS A 28 17.24 -8.89 30.20
N THR A 29 18.03 -9.73 29.53
CA THR A 29 19.47 -9.54 29.34
C THR A 29 19.81 -8.22 28.61
N GLN A 30 18.94 -7.78 27.70
CA GLN A 30 19.09 -6.53 26.96
C GLN A 30 18.51 -5.31 27.68
N GLY A 31 18.02 -5.46 28.92
CA GLY A 31 17.39 -4.37 29.69
C GLY A 31 16.12 -3.81 29.05
N LYS A 32 15.44 -4.59 28.17
CA LYS A 32 14.26 -4.14 27.44
C LYS A 32 12.97 -4.26 28.23
N ILE A 33 12.93 -5.09 29.27
CA ILE A 33 11.78 -5.19 30.18
C ILE A 33 12.12 -4.37 31.42
N ALA A 34 11.36 -3.28 31.59
CA ALA A 34 11.55 -2.40 32.75
C ALA A 34 11.29 -3.15 34.06
N GLY A 35 12.16 -3.01 35.04
CA GLY A 35 12.01 -3.66 36.35
C GLY A 35 12.40 -5.14 36.39
N ALA A 36 12.81 -5.77 35.29
CA ALA A 36 13.30 -7.14 35.30
C ALA A 36 14.58 -7.25 36.16
N GLN A 37 14.64 -8.24 37.04
CA GLN A 37 15.74 -8.45 38.00
C GLN A 37 16.32 -9.86 37.88
N LEU A 38 17.63 -9.96 37.95
CA LEU A 38 18.31 -11.26 38.02
C LEU A 38 18.48 -11.68 39.47
N VAL A 39 17.72 -12.71 39.87
CA VAL A 39 17.80 -13.27 41.23
C VAL A 39 18.52 -14.61 41.13
N GLY A 40 19.77 -14.63 41.58
CA GLY A 40 20.66 -15.77 41.42
C GLY A 40 20.99 -16.03 39.94
N LYS A 41 20.46 -17.12 39.35
CA LYS A 41 20.63 -17.47 37.92
C LYS A 41 19.33 -17.31 37.09
N THR A 42 18.26 -16.79 37.71
CA THR A 42 16.94 -16.73 37.10
C THR A 42 16.45 -15.29 37.03
N TRP A 43 15.85 -14.93 35.88
CA TRP A 43 15.20 -13.63 35.72
C TRP A 43 13.82 -13.64 36.35
N SER A 44 13.49 -12.58 37.08
CA SER A 44 12.20 -12.26 37.65
C SER A 44 11.66 -11.00 36.96
N VAL A 45 10.44 -11.01 36.52
CA VAL A 45 9.86 -9.96 35.69
C VAL A 45 8.59 -9.41 36.35
N PRO A 46 8.39 -8.08 36.44
CA PRO A 46 7.11 -7.56 36.92
C PRO A 46 5.96 -8.08 36.06
N ALA A 47 4.87 -8.56 36.69
CA ALA A 47 3.75 -9.16 36.00
C ALA A 47 3.01 -8.17 35.07
N ASP A 48 3.06 -6.88 35.40
CA ASP A 48 2.44 -5.77 34.68
C ASP A 48 3.36 -5.11 33.65
N ALA A 49 4.62 -5.56 33.54
CA ALA A 49 5.56 -4.98 32.57
C ALA A 49 5.07 -5.24 31.13
N PRO A 50 5.03 -4.21 30.26
CA PRO A 50 4.63 -4.40 28.87
C PRO A 50 5.67 -5.21 28.11
N LEU A 51 5.21 -6.12 27.22
CA LEU A 51 6.10 -6.84 26.32
C LEU A 51 6.82 -5.85 25.39
N PRO A 52 8.19 -5.87 25.35
CA PRO A 52 8.93 -4.98 24.48
C PRO A 52 8.57 -5.18 23.02
N LEU A 53 8.19 -4.12 22.34
CA LEU A 53 7.96 -4.16 20.90
C LEU A 53 9.25 -4.57 20.18
N ARG A 54 9.17 -5.55 19.30
CA ARG A 54 10.30 -5.93 18.43
C ARG A 54 10.64 -4.74 17.54
N LYS A 55 11.64 -3.95 17.89
CA LYS A 55 12.13 -2.80 17.09
C LYS A 55 12.48 -3.16 15.64
N ASN A 56 12.70 -4.42 15.33
CA ASN A 56 13.18 -4.89 14.03
C ASN A 56 12.09 -5.51 13.11
N ALA A 57 10.83 -5.57 13.54
CA ALA A 57 9.78 -6.09 12.65
C ALA A 57 9.28 -5.03 11.65
N LYS A 58 9.35 -3.74 12.00
CA LYS A 58 8.83 -2.65 11.14
C LYS A 58 9.72 -2.31 9.94
N ASN A 59 11.01 -2.70 9.91
CA ASN A 59 11.95 -2.31 8.84
C ASN A 59 12.54 -3.50 8.07
N LYS A 60 12.05 -4.72 8.26
CA LYS A 60 12.56 -5.85 7.48
C LYS A 60 11.85 -5.84 6.12
N ILE A 61 12.61 -5.52 5.07
CA ILE A 61 12.15 -5.64 3.68
C ILE A 61 11.71 -7.09 3.48
N SER A 62 10.47 -7.30 2.99
CA SER A 62 9.97 -8.65 2.72
C SER A 62 10.78 -9.30 1.59
N PRO A 63 10.88 -10.64 1.56
CA PRO A 63 11.49 -11.33 0.43
C PRO A 63 10.88 -10.92 -0.91
N LEU A 64 9.55 -10.72 -0.96
CA LEU A 64 8.86 -10.26 -2.15
C LEU A 64 9.36 -8.89 -2.61
N LEU A 65 9.38 -7.89 -1.71
CA LEU A 65 9.82 -6.54 -2.07
C LEU A 65 11.29 -6.54 -2.50
N LYS A 66 12.14 -7.31 -1.81
CA LYS A 66 13.53 -7.50 -2.22
C LYS A 66 13.64 -8.09 -3.64
N THR A 67 12.87 -9.12 -3.93
CA THR A 67 12.85 -9.75 -5.26
C THR A 67 12.35 -8.77 -6.33
N LEU A 68 11.32 -7.96 -6.03
CA LEU A 68 10.82 -6.92 -6.96
C LEU A 68 11.92 -5.90 -7.30
N HIS A 69 12.66 -5.43 -6.29
CA HIS A 69 13.80 -4.53 -6.49
C HIS A 69 14.90 -5.15 -7.36
N GLU A 70 15.35 -6.36 -7.00
CA GLU A 70 16.41 -7.05 -7.74
C GLU A 70 16.01 -7.32 -9.19
N GLN A 71 14.78 -7.79 -9.42
CA GLN A 71 14.31 -8.07 -10.78
C GLN A 71 14.10 -6.82 -11.62
N LYS A 72 13.70 -5.70 -11.00
CA LYS A 72 13.65 -4.39 -11.66
C LYS A 72 15.05 -3.93 -12.06
N GLU A 73 16.01 -3.95 -11.13
CA GLU A 73 17.38 -3.50 -11.34
C GLU A 73 18.09 -4.28 -12.46
N TYR A 74 17.92 -5.61 -12.47
CA TYR A 74 18.57 -6.48 -13.46
C TYR A 74 17.74 -6.71 -14.74
N GLY A 75 16.56 -6.11 -14.87
CA GLY A 75 15.70 -6.26 -16.05
C GLY A 75 15.27 -7.69 -16.32
N ILE A 76 15.00 -8.48 -15.27
CA ILE A 76 14.68 -9.92 -15.39
C ILE A 76 13.32 -10.11 -16.05
N LYS A 77 13.31 -10.74 -17.23
CA LYS A 77 12.09 -11.07 -17.96
C LYS A 77 11.43 -12.33 -17.39
N GLY A 78 10.08 -12.33 -17.39
CA GLY A 78 9.28 -13.48 -16.93
C GLY A 78 9.23 -13.67 -15.41
N GLY A 79 9.98 -12.86 -14.64
CA GLY A 79 9.97 -12.86 -13.18
C GLY A 79 8.71 -12.23 -12.58
N ILE A 80 8.65 -12.18 -11.25
CA ILE A 80 7.48 -11.64 -10.54
C ILE A 80 7.31 -10.13 -10.79
N TYR A 81 8.40 -9.36 -10.88
CA TYR A 81 8.35 -7.94 -11.24
C TYR A 81 7.72 -7.75 -12.61
N HIS A 82 8.21 -8.47 -13.61
CA HIS A 82 7.72 -8.39 -14.98
C HIS A 82 6.22 -8.74 -15.08
N ARG A 83 5.79 -9.81 -14.39
CA ARG A 83 4.37 -10.20 -14.34
C ARG A 83 3.53 -9.17 -13.61
N THR A 84 4.02 -8.64 -12.48
CA THR A 84 3.31 -7.59 -11.73
C THR A 84 3.08 -6.36 -12.59
N GLN A 85 4.09 -5.92 -13.33
CA GLN A 85 3.96 -4.78 -14.24
C GLN A 85 2.83 -5.00 -15.25
N ILE A 86 2.82 -6.14 -15.93
CA ILE A 86 1.84 -6.43 -16.99
C ILE A 86 0.44 -6.67 -16.39
N ASP A 87 0.34 -7.57 -15.40
CA ASP A 87 -0.95 -8.04 -14.91
C ASP A 87 -1.69 -6.97 -14.10
N LEU A 88 -0.99 -6.25 -13.22
CA LEU A 88 -1.61 -5.17 -12.45
C LEU A 88 -2.02 -4.02 -13.37
N THR A 89 -1.18 -3.65 -14.34
CA THR A 89 -1.48 -2.56 -15.26
C THR A 89 -2.64 -2.91 -16.17
N TYR A 90 -2.62 -4.10 -16.78
CA TYR A 90 -3.70 -4.54 -17.66
C TYR A 90 -5.05 -4.53 -16.93
N ASN A 91 -5.14 -5.27 -15.81
CA ASN A 91 -6.41 -5.39 -15.08
C ASN A 91 -6.89 -4.03 -14.56
N SER A 92 -6.00 -3.22 -13.98
CA SER A 92 -6.36 -1.93 -13.43
C SER A 92 -6.89 -0.95 -14.49
N ASN A 93 -6.30 -0.91 -15.68
CA ASN A 93 -6.76 -0.06 -16.76
C ASN A 93 -8.01 -0.64 -17.45
N HIS A 94 -8.11 -1.97 -17.58
CA HIS A 94 -9.26 -2.63 -18.17
C HIS A 94 -10.56 -2.37 -17.39
N ILE A 95 -10.50 -2.42 -16.06
CA ILE A 95 -11.59 -2.05 -15.15
C ILE A 95 -12.10 -0.62 -15.42
N GLU A 96 -11.21 0.29 -15.81
CA GLU A 96 -11.54 1.70 -16.12
C GLU A 96 -11.92 1.90 -17.61
N GLY A 97 -12.08 0.82 -18.37
CA GLY A 97 -12.55 0.87 -19.76
C GLY A 97 -11.48 1.02 -20.82
N SER A 98 -10.20 0.84 -20.49
CA SER A 98 -9.14 0.71 -21.51
C SER A 98 -9.41 -0.48 -22.41
N ARG A 99 -9.24 -0.28 -23.72
CA ARG A 99 -9.44 -1.33 -24.74
C ARG A 99 -8.15 -2.05 -25.14
N LEU A 100 -7.02 -1.70 -24.51
CA LEU A 100 -5.77 -2.43 -24.72
C LEU A 100 -5.92 -3.89 -24.25
N THR A 101 -5.47 -4.80 -25.08
CA THR A 101 -5.37 -6.21 -24.68
C THR A 101 -4.20 -6.42 -23.73
N LYS A 102 -4.21 -7.54 -23.01
CA LYS A 102 -3.08 -7.92 -22.15
C LYS A 102 -1.79 -8.05 -22.95
N GLU A 103 -1.88 -8.56 -24.18
CA GLU A 103 -0.74 -8.70 -25.10
C GLU A 103 -0.19 -7.34 -25.51
N GLN A 104 -1.06 -6.37 -25.84
CA GLN A 104 -0.64 -5.00 -26.16
C GLN A 104 0.01 -4.32 -24.94
N THR A 105 -0.56 -4.50 -23.74
CA THR A 105 0.05 -4.02 -22.48
C THR A 105 1.45 -4.61 -22.29
N ARG A 106 1.64 -5.89 -22.60
CA ARG A 106 2.95 -6.55 -22.56
C ARG A 106 3.92 -5.96 -23.58
N TYR A 107 3.49 -5.75 -24.83
CA TYR A 107 4.35 -5.13 -25.86
C TYR A 107 4.79 -3.73 -25.48
N ILE A 108 3.87 -2.90 -24.94
CA ILE A 108 4.22 -1.56 -24.45
C ILE A 108 5.29 -1.65 -23.37
N PHE A 109 5.14 -2.58 -22.41
CA PHE A 109 6.12 -2.76 -21.34
C PHE A 109 7.48 -3.26 -21.82
N GLU A 110 7.49 -4.30 -22.66
CA GLU A 110 8.72 -4.99 -23.05
C GLU A 110 9.52 -4.24 -24.14
N THR A 111 8.83 -3.54 -25.04
CA THR A 111 9.42 -3.04 -26.27
C THR A 111 9.14 -1.56 -26.55
N ASN A 112 8.33 -0.92 -25.71
CA ASN A 112 7.82 0.44 -25.93
C ASN A 112 7.13 0.60 -27.31
N THR A 113 6.49 -0.46 -27.78
CA THR A 113 5.72 -0.49 -29.03
C THR A 113 4.31 -0.98 -28.78
N ILE A 114 3.42 -0.73 -29.73
CA ILE A 114 2.08 -1.31 -29.77
C ILE A 114 1.91 -2.10 -31.05
N GLY A 115 1.39 -3.32 -30.95
CA GLY A 115 1.06 -4.10 -32.14
C GLY A 115 -0.05 -3.43 -32.96
N ILE A 116 0.04 -3.49 -34.29
CA ILE A 116 -0.99 -3.01 -35.19
C ILE A 116 -2.27 -3.84 -34.98
N THR A 117 -3.40 -3.17 -34.83
CA THR A 117 -4.72 -3.79 -34.71
C THR A 117 -5.66 -3.15 -35.71
N ASP A 118 -6.68 -3.90 -36.12
CA ASP A 118 -7.74 -3.40 -37.00
C ASP A 118 -8.70 -2.42 -36.30
N THR A 119 -8.53 -2.24 -34.99
CA THR A 119 -9.34 -1.34 -34.17
C THR A 119 -8.54 -0.14 -33.70
N ALA A 120 -9.17 1.04 -33.69
CA ALA A 120 -8.55 2.24 -33.15
C ALA A 120 -8.30 2.11 -31.64
N VAL A 121 -7.09 2.41 -31.21
CA VAL A 121 -6.69 2.50 -29.81
C VAL A 121 -6.63 3.97 -29.41
N LYS A 122 -7.19 4.30 -28.25
CA LYS A 122 -7.10 5.66 -27.71
C LYS A 122 -5.65 5.96 -27.31
N VAL A 123 -5.14 7.13 -27.69
CA VAL A 123 -3.80 7.58 -27.29
C VAL A 123 -3.69 7.65 -25.77
N ASP A 124 -4.73 8.09 -25.07
CA ASP A 124 -4.74 8.14 -23.59
C ASP A 124 -4.61 6.74 -22.97
N ASP A 125 -5.20 5.70 -23.56
CA ASP A 125 -5.02 4.33 -23.05
C ASP A 125 -3.54 3.90 -23.07
N ILE A 126 -2.79 4.30 -24.10
CA ILE A 126 -1.34 4.02 -24.21
C ILE A 126 -0.56 4.82 -23.18
N ILE A 127 -0.84 6.13 -23.07
CA ILE A 127 -0.19 7.03 -22.11
C ILE A 127 -0.41 6.57 -20.68
N GLU A 128 -1.68 6.30 -20.32
CA GLU A 128 -2.04 5.84 -18.98
C GLU A 128 -1.44 4.47 -18.65
N THR A 129 -1.35 3.57 -19.64
CA THR A 129 -0.66 2.27 -19.46
C THR A 129 0.82 2.47 -19.16
N THR A 130 1.50 3.30 -19.92
CA THR A 130 2.93 3.63 -19.70
C THR A 130 3.12 4.31 -18.34
N ASN A 131 2.24 5.23 -17.99
CA ASN A 131 2.27 5.93 -16.70
C ASN A 131 1.98 4.99 -15.52
N HIS A 132 1.11 4.00 -15.69
CA HIS A 132 0.81 3.01 -14.66
C HIS A 132 2.04 2.15 -14.34
N PHE A 133 2.85 1.78 -15.32
CA PHE A 133 4.15 1.11 -15.07
C PHE A 133 5.06 1.98 -14.20
N ARG A 134 5.13 3.29 -14.48
CA ARG A 134 5.91 4.25 -13.67
C ARG A 134 5.36 4.37 -12.24
N CYS A 135 4.04 4.29 -12.06
CA CYS A 135 3.44 4.27 -10.72
C CYS A 135 3.85 3.02 -9.94
N ILE A 136 3.86 1.83 -10.57
CA ILE A 136 4.32 0.59 -9.93
C ILE A 136 5.79 0.70 -9.54
N ASP A 137 6.62 1.24 -10.41
CA ASP A 137 8.04 1.47 -10.12
C ASP A 137 8.25 2.41 -8.94
N PHE A 138 7.53 3.54 -8.94
CA PHE A 138 7.53 4.48 -7.83
C PHE A 138 7.11 3.81 -6.52
N ILE A 139 6.07 2.98 -6.54
CA ILE A 139 5.60 2.24 -5.36
C ILE A 139 6.66 1.27 -4.83
N ILE A 140 7.32 0.51 -5.71
CA ILE A 140 8.37 -0.42 -5.30
C ILE A 140 9.49 0.33 -4.59
N GLU A 141 9.93 1.47 -5.10
CA GLU A 141 10.98 2.30 -4.52
C GLU A 141 10.58 2.90 -3.16
N HIS A 142 9.32 3.33 -3.03
CA HIS A 142 8.80 4.01 -1.85
C HIS A 142 7.90 3.12 -0.97
N ALA A 143 7.95 1.78 -1.13
CA ALA A 143 7.02 0.85 -0.49
C ALA A 143 7.01 0.97 1.04
N LYS A 144 8.16 1.24 1.68
CA LYS A 144 8.31 1.32 3.14
C LYS A 144 8.07 2.72 3.72
N GLU A 145 7.86 3.70 2.89
CA GLU A 145 7.49 5.04 3.34
C GLU A 145 6.04 5.09 3.82
N PRO A 146 5.71 5.98 4.78
CA PRO A 146 4.34 6.16 5.21
C PRO A 146 3.44 6.62 4.05
N LEU A 147 2.23 6.10 3.97
CA LEU A 147 1.22 6.60 3.04
C LEU A 147 0.83 8.02 3.43
N THR A 148 1.01 8.99 2.54
CA THR A 148 0.76 10.41 2.76
C THR A 148 -0.13 11.01 1.68
N GLU A 149 -0.77 12.15 1.98
CA GLU A 149 -1.51 12.95 1.00
C GLU A 149 -0.64 13.32 -0.22
N SER A 150 0.62 13.68 0.02
CA SER A 150 1.58 13.99 -1.05
C SER A 150 1.85 12.78 -1.94
N MET A 151 2.03 11.59 -1.37
CA MET A 151 2.25 10.36 -2.14
C MET A 151 1.03 10.00 -3.00
N ILE A 152 -0.18 10.16 -2.46
CA ILE A 152 -1.44 9.92 -3.19
C ILE A 152 -1.55 10.89 -4.39
N LYS A 153 -1.28 12.17 -4.18
CA LYS A 153 -1.24 13.18 -5.25
C LYS A 153 -0.15 12.88 -6.27
N GLN A 154 1.02 12.42 -5.83
CA GLN A 154 2.12 12.03 -6.72
C GLN A 154 1.75 10.85 -7.61
N LEU A 155 1.07 9.83 -7.08
CA LEU A 155 0.56 8.71 -7.88
C LEU A 155 -0.41 9.19 -8.96
N HIS A 156 -1.35 10.08 -8.61
CA HIS A 156 -2.27 10.67 -9.57
C HIS A 156 -1.53 11.54 -10.62
N LEU A 157 -0.55 12.32 -10.19
CA LEU A 157 0.28 13.11 -11.08
C LEU A 157 1.01 12.23 -12.11
N LEU A 158 1.64 11.16 -11.65
CA LEU A 158 2.32 10.20 -12.53
C LEU A 158 1.33 9.55 -13.52
N LEU A 159 0.18 9.10 -13.01
CA LEU A 159 -0.82 8.37 -13.79
C LEU A 159 -1.42 9.22 -14.92
N LYS A 160 -1.79 10.47 -14.63
CA LYS A 160 -2.54 11.33 -15.56
C LYS A 160 -1.66 12.32 -16.35
N SER A 161 -0.35 12.33 -16.13
CA SER A 161 0.56 13.21 -16.89
C SER A 161 0.53 12.89 -18.38
N GLY A 162 0.42 13.92 -19.21
CA GLY A 162 0.47 13.82 -20.68
C GLY A 162 -0.80 13.28 -21.33
N THR A 163 -1.85 12.97 -20.56
CA THR A 163 -3.15 12.60 -21.13
C THR A 163 -3.90 13.81 -21.67
N SER A 164 -4.93 13.57 -22.50
CA SER A 164 -5.81 14.65 -22.99
C SER A 164 -6.49 15.43 -21.87
N ASP A 165 -6.76 14.76 -20.72
CA ASP A 165 -7.32 15.39 -19.53
C ASP A 165 -6.38 16.45 -18.95
N ALA A 166 -5.07 16.25 -19.01
CA ALA A 166 -4.08 17.18 -18.48
C ALA A 166 -4.12 18.56 -19.16
N SER A 167 -4.68 18.64 -20.36
CA SER A 167 -4.84 19.91 -21.12
C SER A 167 -6.11 20.69 -20.73
N LYS A 168 -7.03 20.07 -20.00
CA LYS A 168 -8.31 20.70 -19.62
C LYS A 168 -8.13 21.62 -18.41
N SER A 169 -8.54 22.87 -18.50
CA SER A 169 -8.37 23.88 -17.43
C SER A 169 -9.05 23.52 -16.10
N TRP A 170 -10.10 22.72 -16.15
CA TRP A 170 -10.83 22.27 -14.98
C TRP A 170 -10.29 20.96 -14.38
N PHE A 171 -9.43 20.23 -15.10
CA PHE A 171 -8.82 18.99 -14.64
C PHE A 171 -7.46 19.30 -13.99
N ALA A 172 -7.34 18.99 -12.71
CA ALA A 172 -6.14 19.29 -11.94
C ALA A 172 -5.30 18.00 -11.75
N VAL A 173 -4.32 17.76 -12.62
CA VAL A 173 -3.43 16.58 -12.51
C VAL A 173 -2.58 16.70 -11.23
N GLY A 174 -2.62 15.68 -10.38
CA GLY A 174 -1.92 15.67 -9.10
C GLY A 174 -2.57 16.48 -7.99
N GLU A 175 -3.75 17.07 -8.26
CA GLU A 175 -4.51 17.86 -7.27
C GLU A 175 -5.95 17.33 -7.15
N TYR A 176 -6.62 17.70 -6.07
CA TYR A 176 -8.00 17.29 -5.84
C TYR A 176 -8.96 17.85 -6.89
N LYS A 177 -10.05 17.13 -7.09
CA LYS A 177 -11.12 17.54 -8.00
C LYS A 177 -11.64 18.92 -7.69
N ARG A 178 -11.98 19.66 -8.76
CA ARG A 178 -12.58 21.00 -8.69
C ARG A 178 -14.08 20.97 -8.88
N LEU A 179 -14.58 19.95 -9.57
CA LEU A 179 -16.00 19.76 -9.86
C LEU A 179 -16.53 18.53 -9.12
N PRO A 180 -17.80 18.55 -8.69
CA PRO A 180 -18.46 17.36 -8.17
C PRO A 180 -18.41 16.21 -9.18
N ASN A 181 -18.36 15.00 -8.70
CA ASN A 181 -18.46 13.80 -9.50
C ASN A 181 -19.29 12.73 -8.78
N GLU A 182 -19.70 11.72 -9.53
CA GLU A 182 -20.52 10.61 -9.05
C GLU A 182 -19.85 9.28 -9.40
N VAL A 183 -20.14 8.26 -8.59
CA VAL A 183 -19.73 6.88 -8.85
C VAL A 183 -20.95 5.98 -8.67
N GLY A 184 -21.29 5.23 -9.70
CA GLY A 184 -22.46 4.34 -9.67
C GLY A 184 -23.79 5.05 -9.39
N GLY A 185 -23.91 6.33 -9.76
CA GLY A 185 -25.11 7.15 -9.50
C GLY A 185 -25.19 7.72 -8.07
N MET A 186 -24.14 7.55 -7.27
CA MET A 186 -24.03 8.14 -5.93
C MET A 186 -23.08 9.32 -5.94
N GLU A 187 -23.48 10.43 -5.29
CA GLU A 187 -22.60 11.57 -5.07
C GLU A 187 -21.43 11.21 -4.19
N THR A 188 -20.24 11.64 -4.59
CA THR A 188 -19.02 11.48 -3.80
C THR A 188 -18.78 12.71 -2.92
N THR A 189 -17.72 12.69 -2.09
CA THR A 189 -17.36 13.85 -1.27
C THR A 189 -17.23 15.13 -2.11
N SER A 190 -17.88 16.22 -1.67
CA SER A 190 -17.78 17.51 -2.37
C SER A 190 -16.34 18.02 -2.45
N PRO A 191 -15.93 18.72 -3.52
CA PRO A 191 -14.56 19.20 -3.71
C PRO A 191 -13.97 19.93 -2.50
N GLN A 192 -14.77 20.74 -1.82
CA GLN A 192 -14.34 21.53 -0.65
C GLN A 192 -14.01 20.67 0.58
N LYS A 193 -14.60 19.48 0.68
CA LYS A 193 -14.43 18.57 1.82
C LYS A 193 -13.38 17.49 1.59
N VAL A 194 -12.98 17.23 0.34
CA VAL A 194 -12.04 16.16 -0.01
C VAL A 194 -10.78 16.18 0.86
N GLY A 195 -10.11 17.32 0.95
CA GLY A 195 -8.88 17.43 1.71
C GLY A 195 -9.04 17.15 3.21
N LEU A 196 -10.19 17.52 3.79
CA LEU A 196 -10.50 17.25 5.19
C LEU A 196 -10.73 15.76 5.42
N GLU A 197 -11.57 15.14 4.61
CA GLU A 197 -11.95 13.74 4.74
C GLU A 197 -10.78 12.79 4.46
N LEU A 198 -9.96 13.08 3.44
CA LEU A 198 -8.79 12.26 3.15
C LEU A 198 -7.73 12.36 4.26
N ARG A 199 -7.50 13.54 4.84
CA ARG A 199 -6.60 13.69 6.00
C ARG A 199 -7.13 12.95 7.23
N ALA A 200 -8.43 12.96 7.46
CA ALA A 200 -9.06 12.19 8.55
C ALA A 200 -8.87 10.68 8.34
N LEU A 201 -9.12 10.17 7.13
CA LEU A 201 -8.91 8.78 6.75
C LEU A 201 -7.44 8.35 6.94
N LEU A 202 -6.48 9.15 6.46
CA LEU A 202 -5.06 8.90 6.61
C LEU A 202 -4.62 8.92 8.09
N LYS A 203 -5.17 9.83 8.90
CA LYS A 203 -4.86 9.90 10.34
C LYS A 203 -5.34 8.66 11.06
N GLU A 204 -6.57 8.23 10.82
CA GLU A 204 -7.15 7.02 11.41
C GLU A 204 -6.34 5.78 10.99
N TYR A 205 -6.10 5.59 9.69
CA TYR A 205 -5.35 4.47 9.16
C TYR A 205 -3.95 4.37 9.81
N ARG A 206 -3.22 5.48 9.88
CA ARG A 206 -1.88 5.52 10.48
C ARG A 206 -1.85 5.38 12.00
N SER A 207 -2.97 5.59 12.69
CA SER A 207 -3.05 5.41 14.15
C SER A 207 -3.10 3.94 14.57
N LYS A 208 -3.37 3.02 13.66
CA LYS A 208 -3.42 1.59 13.93
C LYS A 208 -2.02 1.04 14.21
N ASN A 209 -1.89 0.30 15.30
CA ASN A 209 -0.59 -0.30 15.69
C ASN A 209 -0.10 -1.37 14.71
N THR A 210 -1.03 -2.12 14.15
CA THR A 210 -0.81 -3.17 13.16
C THR A 210 -1.85 -2.98 12.05
N ILE A 211 -1.40 -3.01 10.82
CA ILE A 211 -2.29 -2.97 9.66
C ILE A 211 -2.49 -4.39 9.15
N LEU A 212 -3.74 -4.81 9.06
CA LEU A 212 -4.17 -6.07 8.51
C LEU A 212 -4.67 -5.88 7.08
N PHE A 213 -4.95 -6.98 6.40
CA PHE A 213 -5.48 -6.95 5.04
C PHE A 213 -6.83 -6.23 4.94
N GLU A 214 -7.70 -6.47 5.92
CA GLU A 214 -9.02 -5.84 6.04
C GLU A 214 -8.92 -4.32 6.20
N ASP A 215 -7.89 -3.83 6.89
CA ASP A 215 -7.64 -2.39 7.04
C ASP A 215 -7.28 -1.72 5.71
N ILE A 216 -6.55 -2.44 4.85
CA ILE A 216 -6.20 -1.96 3.50
C ILE A 216 -7.44 -1.91 2.62
N LEU A 217 -8.33 -2.91 2.72
CA LEU A 217 -9.60 -2.94 1.98
C LEU A 217 -10.55 -1.83 2.45
N ASP A 218 -10.68 -1.62 3.77
CA ASP A 218 -11.48 -0.52 4.34
C ASP A 218 -10.96 0.84 3.87
N PHE A 219 -9.63 1.03 3.90
CA PHE A 219 -9.03 2.25 3.38
C PHE A 219 -9.37 2.47 1.91
N HIS A 220 -9.27 1.42 1.09
CA HIS A 220 -9.59 1.49 -0.34
C HIS A 220 -11.06 1.87 -0.57
N GLN A 221 -12.00 1.20 0.09
CA GLN A 221 -13.43 1.48 -0.03
C GLN A 221 -13.75 2.93 0.35
N ARG A 222 -13.19 3.41 1.45
CA ARG A 222 -13.40 4.79 1.91
C ARG A 222 -12.72 5.81 1.00
N PHE A 223 -11.55 5.49 0.44
CA PHE A 223 -10.90 6.29 -0.58
C PHE A 223 -11.76 6.42 -1.85
N GLU A 224 -12.35 5.31 -2.31
CA GLU A 224 -13.29 5.32 -3.45
C GLU A 224 -14.55 6.14 -3.14
N SER A 225 -15.07 6.09 -1.91
CA SER A 225 -16.22 6.91 -1.49
C SER A 225 -15.89 8.41 -1.45
N ILE A 226 -14.69 8.80 -1.02
CA ILE A 226 -14.20 10.18 -1.04
C ILE A 226 -14.04 10.64 -2.49
N HIS A 227 -13.50 9.78 -3.35
CA HIS A 227 -13.25 10.02 -4.77
C HIS A 227 -12.50 11.33 -5.01
N PRO A 228 -11.24 11.44 -4.51
CA PRO A 228 -10.57 12.72 -4.37
C PRO A 228 -10.20 13.42 -5.67
N PHE A 229 -10.08 12.71 -6.77
CA PHE A 229 -9.66 13.24 -8.06
C PHE A 229 -10.83 13.31 -9.04
N GLN A 230 -10.66 14.08 -10.10
CA GLN A 230 -11.68 14.22 -11.13
C GLN A 230 -11.87 12.94 -11.94
N ASP A 231 -10.77 12.19 -12.15
CA ASP A 231 -10.71 10.86 -12.78
C ASP A 231 -9.49 10.10 -12.22
N GLY A 232 -9.38 8.78 -12.48
CA GLY A 232 -8.23 7.96 -12.07
C GLY A 232 -8.26 7.48 -10.62
N ASN A 233 -9.35 7.70 -9.88
CA ASN A 233 -9.44 7.29 -8.48
C ASN A 233 -9.30 5.78 -8.31
N GLY A 234 -10.03 4.97 -9.07
CA GLY A 234 -9.95 3.51 -8.99
C GLY A 234 -8.53 2.99 -9.20
N ARG A 235 -7.82 3.52 -10.18
CA ARG A 235 -6.41 3.14 -10.46
C ARG A 235 -5.48 3.55 -9.32
N VAL A 236 -5.60 4.79 -8.83
CA VAL A 236 -4.82 5.26 -7.66
C VAL A 236 -5.16 4.44 -6.42
N GLY A 237 -6.42 4.13 -6.17
CA GLY A 237 -6.85 3.29 -5.05
C GLY A 237 -6.23 1.89 -5.10
N ARG A 238 -6.24 1.23 -6.25
CA ARG A 238 -5.59 -0.08 -6.45
C ARG A 238 -4.06 -0.02 -6.32
N LEU A 239 -3.44 1.07 -6.78
CA LEU A 239 -2.00 1.32 -6.57
C LEU A 239 -1.66 1.52 -5.09
N ILE A 240 -2.51 2.22 -4.32
CA ILE A 240 -2.35 2.37 -2.86
C ILE A 240 -2.47 1.01 -2.17
N MET A 241 -3.44 0.17 -2.54
CA MET A 241 -3.55 -1.19 -1.99
C MET A 241 -2.29 -2.02 -2.25
N PHE A 242 -1.76 -1.99 -3.47
CA PHE A 242 -0.51 -2.67 -3.81
C PHE A 242 0.65 -2.16 -2.94
N LYS A 243 0.80 -0.86 -2.79
CA LYS A 243 1.81 -0.21 -1.95
C LYS A 243 1.70 -0.63 -0.48
N GLU A 244 0.50 -0.59 0.08
CA GLU A 244 0.30 -0.90 1.50
C GLU A 244 0.47 -2.40 1.78
N CYS A 245 0.10 -3.28 0.86
CA CYS A 245 0.44 -4.70 0.96
C CYS A 245 1.97 -4.91 1.05
N LEU A 246 2.76 -4.26 0.19
CA LEU A 246 4.23 -4.32 0.23
C LEU A 246 4.79 -3.72 1.53
N ASN A 247 4.21 -2.60 2.00
CA ASN A 247 4.61 -1.93 3.23
C ASN A 247 4.48 -2.85 4.45
N HIS A 248 3.36 -3.54 4.55
CA HIS A 248 2.99 -4.38 5.70
C HIS A 248 3.37 -5.85 5.54
N ASN A 249 4.13 -6.21 4.49
CA ASN A 249 4.55 -7.57 4.16
C ASN A 249 3.37 -8.54 3.93
N ILE A 250 2.27 -8.01 3.43
CA ILE A 250 1.12 -8.76 2.95
C ILE A 250 1.34 -9.08 1.47
N VAL A 251 0.98 -10.26 1.01
CA VAL A 251 1.08 -10.62 -0.40
C VAL A 251 0.05 -9.81 -1.19
N PRO A 252 0.46 -8.98 -2.16
CA PRO A 252 -0.48 -8.24 -2.99
C PRO A 252 -1.33 -9.18 -3.85
N PHE A 253 -2.52 -8.73 -4.17
CA PHE A 253 -3.43 -9.39 -5.09
C PHE A 253 -3.82 -8.43 -6.21
N ILE A 254 -4.31 -8.98 -7.31
CA ILE A 254 -4.77 -8.21 -8.47
C ILE A 254 -6.30 -8.36 -8.56
N ILE A 255 -6.99 -7.23 -8.56
CA ILE A 255 -8.42 -7.21 -8.84
C ILE A 255 -8.59 -7.35 -10.36
N THR A 256 -9.28 -8.40 -10.78
CA THR A 256 -9.69 -8.60 -12.18
C THR A 256 -11.07 -7.97 -12.42
N ASP A 257 -11.45 -7.80 -13.67
CA ASP A 257 -12.77 -7.25 -14.02
C ASP A 257 -13.93 -8.10 -13.44
N GLU A 258 -13.74 -9.41 -13.36
CA GLU A 258 -14.70 -10.35 -12.74
C GLU A 258 -14.89 -10.12 -11.24
N LEU A 259 -13.88 -9.55 -10.57
CA LEU A 259 -13.89 -9.22 -9.15
C LEU A 259 -14.25 -7.76 -8.88
N LYS A 260 -14.57 -6.99 -9.92
CA LYS A 260 -15.03 -5.62 -9.80
C LYS A 260 -16.34 -5.62 -8.99
N MET A 261 -16.22 -5.32 -7.72
CA MET A 261 -17.38 -5.08 -6.86
C MET A 261 -17.84 -3.65 -7.08
N PHE A 262 -19.15 -3.51 -7.30
CA PHE A 262 -19.86 -2.28 -7.64
C PHE A 262 -19.70 -1.18 -6.58
#